data_a3729bc66ca06b1c7fb97f751f405e6b
#
_entry.id   a3729bc66ca06b1c7fb97f751f405e6b
#
_cell.length_a   1.000
_cell.length_b   1.000
_cell.length_c   1.000
_cell.angle_alpha   90.00
_cell.angle_beta   90.00
_cell.angle_gamma   90.00
#
_symmetry.space_group_name_H-M   'P 1'
#
loop_
_entity.id
_entity.type
_entity.pdbx_description
1 polymer ?
#
loop_
_entity_poly.entity_id
_entity_poly.type
_entity_poly.pdbx_seq_one_letter_code
_entity_poly.pdbx_strand_id
1 'polypeptide(L)'
;STPPAPPSLPALGDTVSAAFSPAAERQLGERIMQVIRRDPAYLDDLVLQDYLLSLWRPLLSAGRARGDLSAELADRFAWEAFLVRDRSVNAFALPGGYVGVHLGLIGMTSTGDELASVLAHELAHVTQRHIARS
;
A
#
# COMPACT_ATOMS: atom_id res chain seq x y z
N SER A 1 16.72 22.96 -32.72
CA SER A 1 16.66 21.64 -32.10
C SER A 1 16.30 21.77 -30.62
N THR A 2 15.51 20.86 -30.16
CA THR A 2 15.12 20.84 -28.77
C THR A 2 16.33 20.49 -27.92
N PRO A 3 16.72 21.31 -26.94
CA PRO A 3 17.79 20.91 -26.05
C PRO A 3 17.41 19.59 -25.38
N PRO A 4 18.37 18.71 -25.19
CA PRO A 4 18.04 17.49 -24.44
C PRO A 4 17.56 17.91 -23.05
N ALA A 5 16.52 17.28 -22.60
CA ALA A 5 16.07 17.45 -21.24
C ALA A 5 17.25 17.23 -20.28
N PRO A 6 17.26 17.89 -19.13
CA PRO A 6 18.35 17.67 -18.17
C PRO A 6 18.59 16.18 -18.00
N PRO A 7 19.78 15.68 -18.32
CA PRO A 7 19.96 14.23 -18.47
C PRO A 7 19.68 13.45 -17.21
N SER A 8 19.83 14.08 -16.05
CA SER A 8 19.68 13.36 -14.80
C SER A 8 18.24 13.22 -14.34
N LEU A 9 17.40 14.27 -14.46
CA LEU A 9 16.07 14.24 -13.87
C LEU A 9 15.05 13.47 -14.70
N PRO A 10 14.82 13.79 -16.00
CA PRO A 10 13.86 13.00 -16.78
C PRO A 10 14.29 11.58 -17.00
N ALA A 11 15.57 11.36 -17.30
CA ALA A 11 16.08 10.01 -17.51
C ALA A 11 16.01 9.20 -16.23
N LEU A 12 16.31 9.81 -15.09
CA LEU A 12 16.20 9.14 -13.80
C LEU A 12 14.75 8.81 -13.47
N GLY A 13 13.82 9.74 -13.72
CA GLY A 13 12.40 9.51 -13.52
C GLY A 13 11.86 8.38 -14.38
N ASP A 14 12.22 8.37 -15.65
CA ASP A 14 11.83 7.31 -16.57
C ASP A 14 12.44 5.97 -16.18
N THR A 15 13.70 5.97 -15.76
CA THR A 15 14.38 4.75 -15.30
C THR A 15 13.73 4.20 -14.05
N VAL A 16 13.38 5.08 -13.10
CA VAL A 16 12.69 4.68 -11.88
C VAL A 16 11.31 4.10 -12.22
N SER A 17 10.55 4.75 -13.09
CA SER A 17 9.25 4.24 -13.52
C SER A 17 9.36 2.90 -14.20
N ALA A 18 10.35 2.73 -15.07
CA ALA A 18 10.60 1.46 -15.75
C ALA A 18 11.11 0.38 -14.80
N ALA A 19 11.99 0.77 -13.84
CA ALA A 19 12.52 -0.15 -12.84
C ALA A 19 11.45 -0.56 -11.81
N PHE A 20 10.47 0.31 -11.58
CA PHE A 20 9.36 0.04 -10.67
C PHE A 20 8.10 -0.38 -11.44
N SER A 21 8.25 -1.39 -12.30
CA SER A 21 7.08 -2.14 -12.79
C SER A 21 6.32 -2.73 -11.58
N PRO A 22 5.06 -3.14 -11.76
CA PRO A 22 4.33 -3.77 -10.65
C PRO A 22 5.07 -4.93 -10.01
N ALA A 23 5.74 -5.76 -10.80
CA ALA A 23 6.52 -6.87 -10.27
C ALA A 23 7.73 -6.38 -9.44
N ALA A 24 8.42 -5.35 -9.92
CA ALA A 24 9.57 -4.78 -9.21
C ALA A 24 9.15 -4.08 -7.91
N GLU A 25 8.02 -3.37 -7.93
CA GLU A 25 7.45 -2.77 -6.71
C GLU A 25 7.08 -3.86 -5.70
N ARG A 26 6.51 -4.96 -6.16
CA ARG A 26 6.17 -6.10 -5.30
C ARG A 26 7.42 -6.67 -4.64
N GLN A 27 8.49 -6.88 -5.41
CA GLN A 27 9.75 -7.40 -4.88
C GLN A 27 10.37 -6.46 -3.85
N LEU A 28 10.33 -5.16 -4.12
CA LEU A 28 10.82 -4.17 -3.16
C LEU A 28 10.01 -4.22 -1.87
N GLY A 29 8.70 -4.27 -1.98
CA GLY A 29 7.81 -4.39 -0.82
C GLY A 29 8.07 -5.65 -0.02
N GLU A 30 8.30 -6.78 -0.68
CA GLU A 30 8.64 -8.04 -0.01
C GLU A 30 9.93 -7.93 0.81
N ARG A 31 10.96 -7.26 0.27
CA ARG A 31 12.20 -7.04 1.00
C ARG A 31 12.00 -6.14 2.22
N ILE A 32 11.21 -5.08 2.06
CA ILE A 32 10.88 -4.20 3.18
C ILE A 32 10.11 -4.97 4.25
N MET A 33 9.15 -5.78 3.84
CA MET A 33 8.34 -6.57 4.77
C MET A 33 9.18 -7.61 5.54
N GLN A 34 10.23 -8.17 4.94
CA GLN A 34 11.13 -9.05 5.66
C GLN A 34 11.78 -8.36 6.86
N VAL A 35 12.15 -7.09 6.71
CA VAL A 35 12.69 -6.28 7.80
C VAL A 35 11.61 -5.96 8.83
N ILE A 36 10.45 -5.52 8.36
CA ILE A 36 9.32 -5.13 9.23
C ILE A 36 8.86 -6.31 10.09
N ARG A 37 8.75 -7.51 9.53
CA ARG A 37 8.28 -8.69 10.27
C ARG A 37 9.21 -9.11 11.39
N ARG A 38 10.47 -8.67 11.37
CA ARG A 38 11.44 -8.93 12.43
C ARG A 38 11.45 -7.83 13.49
N ASP A 39 10.80 -6.71 13.22
CA ASP A 39 10.73 -5.58 14.16
C ASP A 39 9.76 -5.93 15.29
N PRO A 40 10.11 -5.59 16.56
CA PRO A 40 9.20 -5.81 17.69
C PRO A 40 7.87 -5.07 17.56
N ALA A 41 7.82 -4.00 16.75
CA ALA A 41 6.58 -3.27 16.50
C ALA A 41 5.63 -4.00 15.54
N TYR A 42 6.10 -5.01 14.82
CA TYR A 42 5.21 -5.82 14.01
C TYR A 42 4.29 -6.64 14.91
N LEU A 43 2.99 -6.42 14.79
CA LEU A 43 2.03 -7.09 15.66
C LEU A 43 1.46 -8.33 14.98
N ASP A 44 1.70 -9.47 15.60
CA ASP A 44 1.17 -10.75 15.15
C ASP A 44 0.05 -11.18 16.10
N ASP A 45 -1.12 -10.56 15.96
CA ASP A 45 -2.32 -10.85 16.73
C ASP A 45 -3.41 -11.32 15.78
N LEU A 46 -3.78 -12.59 15.87
CA LEU A 46 -4.73 -13.19 14.94
C LEU A 46 -6.11 -12.55 14.99
N VAL A 47 -6.57 -12.16 16.16
CA VAL A 47 -7.91 -11.56 16.33
C VAL A 47 -7.95 -10.19 15.66
N LEU A 48 -6.97 -9.33 15.95
CA LEU A 48 -6.88 -8.01 15.35
C LEU A 48 -6.61 -8.10 13.85
N GLN A 49 -5.79 -9.06 13.42
CA GLN A 49 -5.51 -9.24 12.01
C GLN A 49 -6.77 -9.68 11.25
N ASP A 50 -7.55 -10.58 11.81
CA ASP A 50 -8.83 -10.99 11.21
C ASP A 50 -9.79 -9.82 11.12
N TYR A 51 -9.85 -8.99 12.14
CA TYR A 51 -10.67 -7.78 12.11
C TYR A 51 -10.22 -6.84 10.99
N LEU A 52 -8.94 -6.56 10.90
CA LEU A 52 -8.37 -5.70 9.85
C LEU A 52 -8.71 -6.25 8.46
N LEU A 53 -8.51 -7.54 8.24
CA LEU A 53 -8.80 -8.17 6.96
C LEU A 53 -10.28 -8.19 6.63
N SER A 54 -11.15 -8.26 7.63
CA SER A 54 -12.61 -8.21 7.41
C SER A 54 -13.06 -6.87 6.80
N LEU A 55 -12.30 -5.80 7.05
CA LEU A 55 -12.53 -4.48 6.47
C LEU A 55 -11.77 -4.30 5.14
N TRP A 56 -10.57 -4.84 5.07
CA TRP A 56 -9.67 -4.67 3.93
C TRP A 56 -10.13 -5.41 2.68
N ARG A 57 -10.52 -6.68 2.82
CA ARG A 57 -10.89 -7.52 1.68
C ARG A 57 -12.09 -7.00 0.88
N PRO A 58 -13.17 -6.53 1.52
CA PRO A 58 -14.28 -5.94 0.74
C PRO A 58 -13.88 -4.69 -0.04
N LEU A 59 -12.92 -3.90 0.48
CA LEU A 59 -12.44 -2.71 -0.23
C LEU A 59 -11.69 -3.11 -1.50
N LEU A 60 -10.88 -4.15 -1.45
CA LEU A 60 -10.17 -4.66 -2.63
C LEU A 60 -11.16 -5.18 -3.67
N SER A 61 -12.16 -5.93 -3.25
CA SER A 61 -13.19 -6.47 -4.14
C SER A 61 -13.98 -5.34 -4.79
N ALA A 62 -14.36 -4.33 -4.02
CA ALA A 62 -15.10 -3.18 -4.54
C ALA A 62 -14.23 -2.36 -5.51
N GLY A 63 -12.97 -2.14 -5.20
CA GLY A 63 -12.04 -1.42 -6.08
C GLY A 63 -11.86 -2.13 -7.41
N ARG A 64 -11.74 -3.46 -7.37
CA ARG A 64 -11.63 -4.28 -8.59
C ARG A 64 -12.93 -4.20 -9.41
N ALA A 65 -14.07 -4.33 -8.77
CA ALA A 65 -15.37 -4.31 -9.44
C ALA A 65 -15.66 -2.97 -10.11
N ARG A 66 -15.23 -1.85 -9.51
CA ARG A 66 -15.40 -0.51 -10.08
C ARG A 66 -14.35 -0.14 -11.12
N GLY A 67 -13.31 -0.95 -11.29
CA GLY A 67 -12.21 -0.65 -12.18
C GLY A 67 -11.17 0.32 -11.62
N ASP A 68 -11.28 0.71 -10.34
CA ASP A 68 -10.28 1.53 -9.65
C ASP A 68 -8.95 0.78 -9.51
N LEU A 69 -9.05 -0.54 -9.41
CA LEU A 69 -7.92 -1.45 -9.31
C LEU A 69 -7.86 -2.27 -10.60
N SER A 70 -6.85 -2.00 -11.43
CA SER A 70 -6.69 -2.72 -12.69
C SER A 70 -6.43 -4.21 -12.45
N ALA A 71 -6.74 -5.03 -13.45
CA ALA A 71 -6.47 -6.46 -13.38
C ALA A 71 -4.99 -6.75 -13.16
N GLU A 72 -4.11 -5.97 -13.81
CA GLU A 72 -2.67 -6.13 -13.66
C GLU A 72 -2.23 -5.87 -12.22
N LEU A 73 -2.65 -4.76 -11.62
CA LEU A 73 -2.32 -4.45 -10.22
C LEU A 73 -2.95 -5.46 -9.26
N ALA A 74 -4.18 -5.89 -9.54
CA ALA A 74 -4.85 -6.89 -8.72
C ALA A 74 -4.03 -8.18 -8.65
N ASP A 75 -3.42 -8.58 -9.77
CA ASP A 75 -2.65 -9.81 -9.84
C ASP A 75 -1.21 -9.65 -9.35
N ARG A 76 -0.60 -8.47 -9.57
CA ARG A 76 0.84 -8.27 -9.34
C ARG A 76 1.18 -7.78 -7.94
N PHE A 77 0.31 -6.96 -7.32
CA PHE A 77 0.54 -6.46 -5.97
C PHE A 77 0.07 -7.47 -4.94
N ALA A 78 0.65 -7.38 -3.74
CA ALA A 78 0.32 -8.29 -2.65
C ALA A 78 -1.04 -7.99 -2.02
N TRP A 79 -1.41 -6.71 -1.96
CA TRP A 79 -2.63 -6.21 -1.30
C TRP A 79 -2.78 -6.76 0.11
N GLU A 80 -1.73 -6.61 0.89
CA GLU A 80 -1.66 -7.10 2.26
C GLU A 80 -1.70 -5.93 3.23
N ALA A 81 -2.57 -6.02 4.23
CA ALA A 81 -2.63 -5.08 5.34
C ALA A 81 -2.04 -5.74 6.58
N PHE A 82 -1.25 -5.00 7.36
CA PHE A 82 -0.59 -5.51 8.56
C PHE A 82 -0.67 -4.49 9.69
N LEU A 83 -0.47 -4.97 10.90
CA LEU A 83 -0.61 -4.19 12.13
C LEU A 83 0.76 -3.76 12.65
N VAL A 84 0.82 -2.52 13.12
CA VAL A 84 2.00 -1.97 13.76
C VAL A 84 1.65 -1.58 15.20
N ARG A 85 2.45 -2.05 16.15
CA ARG A 85 2.29 -1.73 17.57
C ARG A 85 2.83 -0.34 17.84
N ASP A 86 2.03 0.65 17.54
CA ASP A 86 2.36 2.06 17.72
C ASP A 86 1.07 2.78 18.10
N ARG A 87 1.16 3.66 19.07
CA ARG A 87 0.00 4.42 19.58
C ARG A 87 -0.36 5.61 18.69
N SER A 88 0.50 5.99 17.77
CA SER A 88 0.18 7.09 16.85
C SER A 88 -0.97 6.72 15.94
N VAL A 89 -1.70 7.73 15.52
CA VAL A 89 -2.81 7.58 14.57
C VAL A 89 -2.26 7.68 13.17
N ASN A 90 -2.01 6.53 12.56
CA ASN A 90 -1.36 6.51 11.25
C ASN A 90 -1.68 5.22 10.48
N ALA A 91 -1.70 5.36 9.16
CA ALA A 91 -1.65 4.26 8.21
C ALA A 91 -0.72 4.68 7.09
N PHE A 92 0.01 3.74 6.51
CA PHE A 92 0.98 4.06 5.47
C PHE A 92 1.06 2.94 4.44
N ALA A 93 1.39 3.31 3.20
CA ALA A 93 1.55 2.37 2.11
C ALA A 93 3.02 2.15 1.80
N LEU A 94 3.37 0.90 1.53
CA LEU A 94 4.68 0.50 1.04
C LEU A 94 4.55 0.07 -0.43
N PRO A 95 5.68 0.00 -1.16
CA PRO A 95 5.65 -0.52 -2.51
C PRO A 95 5.04 -1.92 -2.58
N GLY A 96 4.34 -2.22 -3.66
CA GLY A 96 3.79 -3.55 -3.89
C GLY A 96 2.45 -3.83 -3.24
N GLY A 97 1.77 -2.80 -2.74
CA GLY A 97 0.43 -2.97 -2.19
C GLY A 97 0.40 -3.45 -0.74
N TYR A 98 1.43 -3.18 0.03
CA TYR A 98 1.46 -3.42 1.46
C TYR A 98 1.03 -2.16 2.20
N VAL A 99 0.10 -2.29 3.14
CA VAL A 99 -0.42 -1.17 3.93
C VAL A 99 -0.27 -1.49 5.41
N GLY A 100 0.46 -0.62 6.12
CA GLY A 100 0.63 -0.72 7.56
C GLY A 100 -0.41 0.12 8.31
N VAL A 101 -0.97 -0.44 9.37
CA VAL A 101 -2.00 0.21 10.16
C VAL A 101 -1.54 0.23 11.63
N HIS A 102 -1.37 1.41 12.18
CA HIS A 102 -0.99 1.57 13.57
C HIS A 102 -2.16 1.26 14.50
N LEU A 103 -1.89 0.64 15.64
CA LEU A 103 -2.92 0.38 16.65
C LEU A 103 -3.62 1.64 17.11
N GLY A 104 -2.92 2.78 17.17
CA GLY A 104 -3.52 4.05 17.53
C GLY A 104 -4.66 4.46 16.62
N LEU A 105 -4.58 4.13 15.33
CA LEU A 105 -5.66 4.40 14.40
C LEU A 105 -6.89 3.53 14.70
N ILE A 106 -6.68 2.25 14.98
CA ILE A 106 -7.76 1.34 15.34
C ILE A 106 -8.46 1.80 16.62
N GLY A 107 -7.67 2.19 17.61
CA GLY A 107 -8.22 2.66 18.89
C GLY A 107 -8.94 4.01 18.79
N MET A 108 -8.59 4.83 17.81
CA MET A 108 -9.23 6.14 17.61
C MET A 108 -10.55 6.03 16.87
N THR A 109 -10.67 5.07 15.94
CA THR A 109 -11.90 4.91 15.16
C THR A 109 -12.99 4.25 15.99
N SER A 110 -14.18 4.85 16.00
CA SER A 110 -15.31 4.37 16.80
C SER A 110 -16.02 3.19 16.13
N THR A 111 -15.95 3.10 14.82
CA THR A 111 -16.66 2.08 14.04
C THR A 111 -15.75 1.49 12.96
N GLY A 112 -16.14 0.29 12.50
CA GLY A 112 -15.47 -0.33 11.35
C GLY A 112 -15.59 0.52 10.08
N ASP A 113 -16.70 1.25 9.91
CA ASP A 113 -16.89 2.12 8.75
C ASP A 113 -15.89 3.27 8.72
N GLU A 114 -15.57 3.86 9.86
CA GLU A 114 -14.53 4.89 9.94
C GLU A 114 -13.16 4.34 9.57
N LEU A 115 -12.79 3.18 10.10
CA LEU A 115 -11.53 2.54 9.76
C LEU A 115 -11.49 2.14 8.28
N ALA A 116 -12.57 1.57 7.78
CA ALA A 116 -12.68 1.20 6.37
C ALA A 116 -12.49 2.42 5.45
N SER A 117 -13.02 3.58 5.85
CA SER A 117 -12.86 4.83 5.10
C SER A 117 -11.40 5.25 5.00
N VAL A 118 -10.64 5.14 6.10
CA VAL A 118 -9.20 5.44 6.09
C VAL A 118 -8.46 4.45 5.20
N LEU A 119 -8.77 3.17 5.30
CA LEU A 119 -8.14 2.13 4.47
C LEU A 119 -8.44 2.34 2.98
N ALA A 120 -9.66 2.73 2.64
CA ALA A 120 -10.04 3.06 1.26
C ALA A 120 -9.22 4.23 0.73
N HIS A 121 -8.96 5.23 1.56
CA HIS A 121 -8.13 6.37 1.22
C HIS A 121 -6.68 5.94 0.93
N GLU A 122 -6.12 5.07 1.76
CA GLU A 122 -4.77 4.53 1.52
C GLU A 122 -4.71 3.70 0.24
N LEU A 123 -5.74 2.87 0.00
CA LEU A 123 -5.83 2.08 -1.23
C LEU A 123 -5.85 2.97 -2.47
N ALA A 124 -6.62 4.06 -2.42
CA ALA A 124 -6.68 5.02 -3.51
C ALA A 124 -5.33 5.68 -3.76
N HIS A 125 -4.58 6.02 -2.70
CA HIS A 125 -3.23 6.57 -2.85
C HIS A 125 -2.29 5.60 -3.55
N VAL A 126 -2.34 4.32 -3.21
CA VAL A 126 -1.49 3.30 -3.84
C VAL A 126 -1.77 3.23 -5.34
N THR A 127 -3.04 3.15 -5.73
CA THR A 127 -3.43 3.04 -7.14
C THR A 127 -3.10 4.30 -7.93
N GLN A 128 -3.34 5.48 -7.34
CA GLN A 128 -3.05 6.76 -7.99
C GLN A 128 -1.55 6.99 -8.17
N ARG A 129 -0.75 6.65 -7.18
CA ARG A 129 0.71 6.77 -7.28
C ARG A 129 1.26 5.89 -8.37
N HIS A 130 0.76 4.69 -8.52
CA HIS A 130 1.17 3.80 -9.61
C HIS A 130 0.80 4.39 -10.97
N ILE A 131 -0.41 4.89 -11.14
CA ILE A 131 -0.86 5.54 -12.37
C ILE A 131 0.02 6.74 -12.70
N ALA A 132 0.35 7.57 -11.72
CA ALA A 132 1.19 8.74 -11.92
C ALA A 132 2.61 8.38 -12.34
N ARG A 133 3.11 7.20 -11.97
CA ARG A 133 4.44 6.72 -12.36
C ARG A 133 4.47 6.03 -13.71
N SER A 134 3.36 5.48 -14.11
CA SER A 134 3.26 4.79 -15.40
C SER A 134 3.06 5.79 -16.56
#